data_4fe0dd8628a49bcb9fc0b8d0ea27f491
#
_entry.id   4fe0dd8628a49bcb9fc0b8d0ea27f491
#
_cell.length_a   1.000
_cell.length_b   1.000
_cell.length_c   1.000
_cell.angle_alpha   90.00
_cell.angle_beta   90.00
_cell.angle_gamma   90.00
#
_symmetry.space_group_name_H-M   'P 1'
#
loop_
_entity.id
_entity.type
_entity.pdbx_description
1 polymer ?
#
loop_
_entity_poly.entity_id
_entity_poly.type
_entity_poly.pdbx_seq_one_letter_code
_entity_poly.pdbx_strand_id
1 'polypeptide(L)'
;MPVTLDTTTALVVVDLQAGTVRNPTVHPIDGVVANAVGLIAAFRRHGLPIGIATVDGTPAGRSDYGGGATVWPVEMTELVAGVEAEQRDIVVTRRAWSVFAATDLAERLAATGATQVVIVGLATSFGVESTARDAYDAGYNVLVAVDAISDMRAETHENSVTRIFPILGQTGTAAEVVEALDAR
;
A
#
# COMPACT_ATOMS: atom_id res chain seq x y z
N MET A 1 0.51 21.47 0.49
CA MET A 1 0.75 21.66 1.94
C MET A 1 1.82 20.66 2.31
N PRO A 2 2.72 20.96 3.27
CA PRO A 2 3.71 19.96 3.69
C PRO A 2 3.02 18.71 4.23
N VAL A 3 3.68 17.56 4.08
CA VAL A 3 3.23 16.29 4.63
C VAL A 3 3.18 16.40 6.16
N THR A 4 2.09 15.93 6.74
CA THR A 4 1.91 15.89 8.20
C THR A 4 1.84 14.44 8.64
N LEU A 5 2.67 14.07 9.62
CA LEU A 5 2.69 12.72 10.17
C LEU A 5 2.30 12.72 11.64
N ASP A 6 1.43 11.79 12.01
CA ASP A 6 1.06 11.54 13.41
C ASP A 6 2.20 10.87 14.17
N THR A 7 2.21 10.98 15.48
CA THR A 7 3.24 10.39 16.36
C THR A 7 3.41 8.89 16.10
N THR A 8 2.29 8.16 15.95
CA THR A 8 2.30 6.76 15.56
C THR A 8 1.65 6.62 14.18
N THR A 9 2.50 6.70 13.16
CA THR A 9 2.13 6.47 11.77
C THR A 9 2.60 5.06 11.36
N ALA A 10 1.79 4.33 10.61
CA ALA A 10 2.15 3.02 10.07
C ALA A 10 2.37 3.10 8.55
N LEU A 11 3.31 2.30 8.03
CA LEU A 11 3.44 2.08 6.59
C LEU A 11 2.62 0.86 6.18
N VAL A 12 1.85 0.98 5.10
CA VAL A 12 1.11 -0.13 4.51
C VAL A 12 1.61 -0.36 3.08
N VAL A 13 2.27 -1.49 2.87
CA VAL A 13 2.83 -1.89 1.58
C VAL A 13 1.86 -2.85 0.90
N VAL A 14 1.34 -2.46 -0.25
CA VAL A 14 0.30 -3.19 -0.99
C VAL A 14 0.92 -3.90 -2.19
N ASP A 15 0.90 -5.23 -2.17
CA ASP A 15 1.15 -6.11 -3.32
C ASP A 15 2.42 -5.84 -4.14
N LEU A 16 3.52 -5.47 -3.50
CA LEU A 16 4.83 -5.45 -4.16
C LEU A 16 5.41 -6.87 -4.20
N GLN A 17 4.89 -7.68 -5.10
CA GLN A 17 5.20 -9.11 -5.27
C GLN A 17 5.41 -9.49 -6.74
N ALA A 18 6.07 -10.61 -6.99
CA ALA A 18 6.51 -11.02 -8.31
C ALA A 18 5.39 -11.05 -9.37
N GLY A 19 4.17 -11.42 -8.97
CA GLY A 19 3.02 -11.48 -9.87
C GLY A 19 2.51 -10.11 -10.30
N THR A 20 2.51 -9.13 -9.40
CA THR A 20 1.97 -7.80 -9.64
C THR A 20 2.94 -6.87 -10.37
N VAL A 21 4.24 -6.91 -10.03
CA VAL A 21 5.27 -6.07 -10.65
C VAL A 21 5.56 -6.44 -12.11
N ARG A 22 5.12 -7.61 -12.58
CA ARG A 22 5.25 -8.02 -13.99
C ARG A 22 4.25 -7.34 -14.91
N ASN A 23 3.18 -6.79 -14.36
CA ASN A 23 2.19 -6.06 -15.16
C ASN A 23 2.81 -4.76 -15.70
N PRO A 24 2.46 -4.35 -16.91
CA PRO A 24 2.82 -3.02 -17.40
C PRO A 24 2.32 -1.95 -16.44
N THR A 25 3.16 -0.99 -16.11
CA THR A 25 2.82 0.14 -15.24
C THR A 25 3.07 1.47 -15.92
N VAL A 26 2.31 2.49 -15.55
CA VAL A 26 2.41 3.86 -16.08
C VAL A 26 3.77 4.47 -15.76
N HIS A 27 4.27 4.21 -14.54
CA HIS A 27 5.58 4.64 -14.10
C HIS A 27 6.56 3.46 -14.11
N PRO A 28 7.87 3.69 -14.31
CA PRO A 28 8.88 2.63 -14.21
C PRO A 28 8.79 1.92 -12.85
N ILE A 29 8.54 0.62 -12.88
CA ILE A 29 8.30 -0.16 -11.66
C ILE A 29 9.49 -0.15 -10.70
N ASP A 30 10.72 -0.11 -11.23
CA ASP A 30 11.92 -0.06 -10.40
C ASP A 30 11.97 1.20 -9.51
N GLY A 31 11.47 2.33 -10.02
CA GLY A 31 11.35 3.58 -9.26
C GLY A 31 10.31 3.47 -8.15
N VAL A 32 9.15 2.89 -8.43
CA VAL A 32 8.09 2.64 -7.44
C VAL A 32 8.58 1.74 -6.32
N VAL A 33 9.25 0.63 -6.67
CA VAL A 33 9.83 -0.30 -5.70
C VAL A 33 10.93 0.37 -4.88
N ALA A 34 11.83 1.13 -5.52
CA ALA A 34 12.92 1.83 -4.81
C ALA A 34 12.37 2.82 -3.79
N ASN A 35 11.33 3.60 -4.13
CA ASN A 35 10.68 4.52 -3.21
C ASN A 35 10.01 3.79 -2.04
N ALA A 36 9.30 2.70 -2.30
CA ALA A 36 8.70 1.87 -1.24
C ALA A 36 9.75 1.27 -0.30
N VAL A 37 10.86 0.75 -0.84
CA VAL A 37 12.00 0.23 -0.06
C VAL A 37 12.64 1.32 0.80
N GLY A 38 12.79 2.53 0.26
CA GLY A 38 13.27 3.70 1.01
C GLY A 38 12.36 4.03 2.19
N LEU A 39 11.04 3.99 2.00
CA LEU A 39 10.06 4.19 3.07
C LEU A 39 10.11 3.05 4.11
N ILE A 40 10.18 1.79 3.69
CA ILE A 40 10.34 0.65 4.61
C ILE A 40 11.57 0.86 5.52
N ALA A 41 12.71 1.22 4.92
CA ALA A 41 13.94 1.49 5.67
C ALA A 41 13.78 2.66 6.65
N ALA A 42 13.10 3.74 6.25
CA ALA A 42 12.84 4.88 7.12
C ALA A 42 11.94 4.50 8.30
N PHE A 43 10.80 3.82 8.05
CA PHE A 43 9.90 3.38 9.12
C PHE A 43 10.60 2.43 10.10
N ARG A 44 11.44 1.53 9.61
CA ARG A 44 12.26 0.63 10.44
C ARG A 44 13.25 1.39 11.32
N ARG A 45 13.96 2.41 10.79
CA ARG A 45 14.88 3.26 11.57
C ARG A 45 14.15 3.98 12.71
N HIS A 46 12.92 4.42 12.47
CA HIS A 46 12.11 5.12 13.46
C HIS A 46 11.29 4.19 14.37
N GLY A 47 11.42 2.86 14.22
CA GLY A 47 10.70 1.88 15.03
C GLY A 47 9.18 1.89 14.83
N LEU A 48 8.72 2.39 13.69
CA LEU A 48 7.29 2.53 13.38
C LEU A 48 6.71 1.25 12.77
N PRO A 49 5.40 1.01 12.94
CA PRO A 49 4.74 -0.19 12.43
C PRO A 49 4.76 -0.27 10.90
N ILE A 50 4.92 -1.49 10.37
CA ILE A 50 4.83 -1.77 8.94
C ILE A 50 3.87 -2.93 8.74
N GLY A 51 2.86 -2.73 7.89
CA GLY A 51 2.00 -3.75 7.33
C GLY A 51 2.43 -4.10 5.91
N ILE A 52 2.72 -5.38 5.65
CA ILE A 52 3.05 -5.87 4.31
C ILE A 52 1.94 -6.81 3.86
N ALA A 53 1.26 -6.44 2.79
CA ALA A 53 0.14 -7.19 2.27
C ALA A 53 0.49 -7.85 0.93
N THR A 54 0.05 -9.10 0.79
CA THR A 54 0.13 -9.87 -0.46
C THR A 54 -1.25 -10.31 -0.91
N VAL A 55 -1.39 -10.53 -2.22
CA VAL A 55 -2.57 -11.14 -2.82
C VAL A 55 -2.21 -12.51 -3.38
N ASP A 56 -3.02 -13.54 -3.08
CA ASP A 56 -2.78 -14.92 -3.51
C ASP A 56 -3.82 -15.44 -4.51
N GLY A 57 -4.61 -14.54 -5.08
CA GLY A 57 -5.65 -14.89 -6.04
C GLY A 57 -6.73 -13.84 -6.18
N THR A 58 -7.89 -14.24 -6.66
CA THR A 58 -9.07 -13.38 -6.81
C THR A 58 -10.25 -13.93 -6.01
N PRO A 59 -11.15 -13.06 -5.50
CA PRO A 59 -12.37 -13.51 -4.84
C PRO A 59 -13.33 -14.17 -5.84
N ALA A 60 -14.26 -14.96 -5.31
CA ALA A 60 -15.37 -15.49 -6.09
C ALA A 60 -16.33 -14.34 -6.45
N GLY A 61 -16.43 -14.04 -7.72
CA GLY A 61 -17.31 -12.97 -8.21
C GLY A 61 -17.33 -12.97 -9.74
N ARG A 62 -18.25 -12.21 -10.30
CA ARG A 62 -18.35 -12.00 -11.75
C ARG A 62 -18.08 -10.54 -12.07
N SER A 63 -17.36 -10.29 -13.15
CA SER A 63 -17.15 -8.97 -13.72
C SER A 63 -17.27 -9.05 -15.24
N ASP A 64 -17.29 -7.91 -15.91
CA ASP A 64 -17.27 -7.85 -17.38
C ASP A 64 -15.98 -8.43 -17.99
N TYR A 65 -14.91 -8.53 -17.19
CA TYR A 65 -13.62 -9.12 -17.59
C TYR A 65 -13.50 -10.61 -17.24
N GLY A 66 -14.60 -11.26 -16.85
CA GLY A 66 -14.62 -12.62 -16.36
C GLY A 66 -14.85 -12.70 -14.86
N GLY A 67 -14.59 -13.85 -14.27
CA GLY A 67 -14.82 -14.01 -12.84
C GLY A 67 -14.49 -15.39 -12.33
N GLY A 68 -14.76 -15.57 -11.05
CA GLY A 68 -14.49 -16.79 -10.31
C GLY A 68 -13.22 -16.68 -9.46
N ALA A 69 -13.21 -17.46 -8.39
CA ALA A 69 -12.04 -17.56 -7.51
C ALA A 69 -10.85 -18.15 -8.27
N THR A 70 -9.71 -17.49 -8.18
CA THR A 70 -8.43 -18.03 -8.63
C THR A 70 -7.47 -18.15 -7.46
N VAL A 71 -6.53 -19.08 -7.58
CA VAL A 71 -5.39 -19.19 -6.66
C VAL A 71 -4.14 -19.01 -7.50
N TRP A 72 -3.26 -18.12 -7.07
CA TRP A 72 -2.03 -17.86 -7.79
C TRP A 72 -0.94 -18.86 -7.43
N PRO A 73 -0.07 -19.23 -8.38
CA PRO A 73 1.14 -19.96 -8.07
C PRO A 73 1.99 -19.26 -7.03
N VAL A 74 2.66 -20.03 -6.16
CA VAL A 74 3.44 -19.50 -5.02
C VAL A 74 4.50 -18.50 -5.49
N GLU A 75 5.17 -18.76 -6.59
CA GLU A 75 6.17 -17.88 -7.18
C GLU A 75 5.65 -16.50 -7.61
N MET A 76 4.34 -16.35 -7.77
CA MET A 76 3.71 -15.05 -8.04
C MET A 76 3.41 -14.28 -6.75
N THR A 77 3.40 -14.94 -5.61
CA THR A 77 3.10 -14.32 -4.31
C THR A 77 4.36 -13.90 -3.54
N GLU A 78 5.54 -14.25 -4.04
CA GLU A 78 6.82 -13.86 -3.44
C GLU A 78 7.00 -12.34 -3.48
N LEU A 79 7.40 -11.76 -2.35
CA LEU A 79 7.72 -10.33 -2.27
C LEU A 79 8.94 -10.01 -3.14
N VAL A 80 8.97 -8.81 -3.72
CA VAL A 80 10.13 -8.36 -4.49
C VAL A 80 11.29 -8.00 -3.57
N ALA A 81 12.51 -8.06 -4.13
CA ALA A 81 13.73 -7.74 -3.38
C ALA A 81 13.65 -6.35 -2.72
N GLY A 82 14.06 -6.29 -1.46
CA GLY A 82 14.02 -5.11 -0.61
C GLY A 82 12.72 -4.91 0.16
N VAL A 83 11.65 -5.68 -0.15
CA VAL A 83 10.35 -5.62 0.54
C VAL A 83 10.19 -6.79 1.52
N GLU A 84 11.24 -7.57 1.75
CA GLU A 84 11.19 -8.72 2.65
C GLU A 84 10.70 -8.33 4.05
N ALA A 85 9.77 -9.12 4.58
CA ALA A 85 9.22 -8.91 5.91
C ALA A 85 10.23 -9.25 7.01
N GLU A 86 10.33 -8.40 8.02
CA GLU A 86 11.03 -8.70 9.27
C GLU A 86 10.06 -9.27 10.32
N GLN A 87 10.61 -9.88 11.38
CA GLN A 87 9.81 -10.51 12.44
C GLN A 87 8.78 -9.58 13.10
N ARG A 88 9.06 -8.29 13.15
CA ARG A 88 8.19 -7.26 13.74
C ARG A 88 7.11 -6.73 12.80
N ASP A 89 7.21 -7.02 11.51
CA ASP A 89 6.27 -6.53 10.51
C ASP A 89 4.96 -7.32 10.58
N ILE A 90 3.87 -6.65 10.25
CA ILE A 90 2.55 -7.26 10.16
C ILE A 90 2.37 -7.78 8.73
N VAL A 91 2.41 -9.09 8.55
CA VAL A 91 2.19 -9.69 7.24
C VAL A 91 0.77 -10.22 7.15
N VAL A 92 0.07 -9.88 6.06
CA VAL A 92 -1.27 -10.36 5.75
C VAL A 92 -1.37 -10.80 4.29
N THR A 93 -2.19 -11.82 4.04
CA THR A 93 -2.49 -12.30 2.68
C THR A 93 -4.00 -12.30 2.50
N ARG A 94 -4.46 -11.84 1.33
CA ARG A 94 -5.90 -11.77 1.02
C ARG A 94 -6.17 -12.00 -0.46
N ARG A 95 -7.47 -12.00 -0.83
CA ARG A 95 -7.96 -12.02 -2.21
C ARG A 95 -8.82 -10.81 -2.54
N ALA A 96 -9.23 -10.04 -1.55
CA ALA A 96 -9.88 -8.76 -1.73
C ALA A 96 -8.89 -7.70 -2.25
N TRP A 97 -9.37 -6.57 -2.75
CA TRP A 97 -8.50 -5.46 -3.14
C TRP A 97 -7.95 -4.72 -1.93
N SER A 98 -8.81 -4.36 -0.97
CA SER A 98 -8.36 -3.73 0.26
C SER A 98 -7.58 -4.70 1.15
N VAL A 99 -6.50 -4.21 1.74
CA VAL A 99 -5.69 -4.98 2.70
C VAL A 99 -6.39 -5.13 4.06
N PHE A 100 -7.39 -4.31 4.35
CA PHE A 100 -8.22 -4.41 5.55
C PHE A 100 -9.34 -5.44 5.41
N ALA A 101 -9.75 -5.74 4.17
CA ALA A 101 -10.84 -6.68 3.92
C ALA A 101 -10.38 -8.13 4.14
N ALA A 102 -11.09 -8.84 5.01
CA ALA A 102 -10.86 -10.25 5.31
C ALA A 102 -9.45 -10.56 5.87
N THR A 103 -8.81 -9.59 6.55
CA THR A 103 -7.54 -9.76 7.28
C THR A 103 -7.67 -9.20 8.70
N ASP A 104 -6.66 -9.47 9.54
CA ASP A 104 -6.53 -8.93 10.89
C ASP A 104 -5.67 -7.64 10.94
N LEU A 105 -5.35 -7.04 9.79
CA LEU A 105 -4.45 -5.88 9.72
C LEU A 105 -4.95 -4.71 10.56
N ALA A 106 -6.25 -4.38 10.49
CA ALA A 106 -6.82 -3.27 11.25
C ALA A 106 -6.64 -3.45 12.76
N GLU A 107 -6.93 -4.64 13.28
CA GLU A 107 -6.77 -4.98 14.70
C GLU A 107 -5.30 -4.89 15.13
N ARG A 108 -4.38 -5.44 14.32
CA ARG A 108 -2.95 -5.45 14.61
C ARG A 108 -2.35 -4.04 14.54
N LEU A 109 -2.76 -3.20 13.60
CA LEU A 109 -2.35 -1.80 13.54
C LEU A 109 -2.89 -1.00 14.73
N ALA A 110 -4.16 -1.19 15.09
CA ALA A 110 -4.74 -0.54 16.26
C ALA A 110 -3.99 -0.91 17.56
N ALA A 111 -3.53 -2.15 17.68
CA ALA A 111 -2.74 -2.61 18.82
C ALA A 111 -1.36 -1.90 18.93
N THR A 112 -0.83 -1.34 17.85
CA THR A 112 0.38 -0.51 17.85
C THR A 112 0.12 0.94 18.27
N GLY A 113 -1.14 1.35 18.38
CA GLY A 113 -1.54 2.74 18.60
C GLY A 113 -1.45 3.61 17.34
N ALA A 114 -1.37 3.01 16.15
CA ALA A 114 -1.34 3.77 14.91
C ALA A 114 -2.64 4.55 14.69
N THR A 115 -2.50 5.84 14.38
CA THR A 115 -3.60 6.75 14.06
C THR A 115 -3.58 7.20 12.61
N GLN A 116 -2.48 6.92 11.91
CA GLN A 116 -2.27 7.27 10.51
C GLN A 116 -1.65 6.10 9.75
N VAL A 117 -1.99 6.00 8.47
CA VAL A 117 -1.36 5.06 7.54
C VAL A 117 -0.77 5.81 6.34
N VAL A 118 0.48 5.48 6.00
CA VAL A 118 1.11 5.83 4.72
C VAL A 118 0.98 4.62 3.80
N ILE A 119 0.38 4.79 2.63
CA ILE A 119 0.07 3.69 1.72
C ILE A 119 0.96 3.78 0.47
N VAL A 120 1.56 2.64 0.09
CA VAL A 120 2.41 2.46 -1.09
C VAL A 120 2.09 1.14 -1.79
N GLY A 121 2.53 0.97 -3.04
CA GLY A 121 2.44 -0.31 -3.76
C GLY A 121 1.53 -0.31 -4.98
N LEU A 122 0.94 -1.45 -5.31
CA LEU A 122 0.20 -1.71 -6.55
C LEU A 122 -1.22 -2.28 -6.29
N ALA A 123 -2.16 -2.05 -7.21
CA ALA A 123 -2.15 -0.98 -8.20
C ALA A 123 -2.99 0.17 -7.69
N THR A 124 -2.70 1.39 -8.16
CA THR A 124 -3.30 2.64 -7.64
C THR A 124 -4.82 2.58 -7.53
N SER A 125 -5.52 2.27 -8.63
CA SER A 125 -6.99 2.27 -8.68
C SER A 125 -7.65 0.98 -8.18
N PHE A 126 -6.86 0.01 -7.72
CA PHE A 126 -7.31 -1.28 -7.17
C PHE A 126 -6.94 -1.40 -5.70
N GLY A 127 -5.84 -2.09 -5.40
CA GLY A 127 -5.42 -2.37 -4.03
C GLY A 127 -5.16 -1.12 -3.20
N VAL A 128 -4.46 -0.12 -3.76
CA VAL A 128 -4.10 1.11 -3.05
C VAL A 128 -5.33 1.95 -2.72
N GLU A 129 -6.18 2.25 -3.72
CA GLU A 129 -7.39 3.05 -3.50
C GLU A 129 -8.39 2.36 -2.58
N SER A 130 -8.62 1.04 -2.78
CA SER A 130 -9.51 0.28 -1.88
C SER A 130 -9.01 0.30 -0.44
N THR A 131 -7.70 0.17 -0.24
CA THR A 131 -7.07 0.26 1.09
C THR A 131 -7.21 1.66 1.68
N ALA A 132 -7.02 2.72 0.88
CA ALA A 132 -7.16 4.09 1.34
C ALA A 132 -8.59 4.40 1.78
N ARG A 133 -9.60 3.90 1.06
CA ARG A 133 -11.03 4.04 1.42
C ARG A 133 -11.35 3.34 2.74
N ASP A 134 -10.95 2.08 2.89
CA ASP A 134 -11.21 1.33 4.12
C ASP A 134 -10.44 1.92 5.31
N ALA A 135 -9.22 2.42 5.11
CA ALA A 135 -8.46 3.12 6.15
C ALA A 135 -9.18 4.41 6.59
N TYR A 136 -9.69 5.19 5.64
CA TYR A 136 -10.49 6.38 5.92
C TYR A 136 -11.76 6.03 6.70
N ASP A 137 -12.51 5.02 6.27
CA ASP A 137 -13.74 4.56 6.92
C ASP A 137 -13.46 4.00 8.33
N ALA A 138 -12.27 3.43 8.56
CA ALA A 138 -11.81 2.99 9.88
C ALA A 138 -11.30 4.14 10.78
N GLY A 139 -11.26 5.38 10.29
CA GLY A 139 -10.89 6.57 11.06
C GLY A 139 -9.40 6.89 11.11
N TYR A 140 -8.58 6.24 10.25
CA TYR A 140 -7.17 6.62 10.12
C TYR A 140 -7.01 7.94 9.35
N ASN A 141 -6.02 8.74 9.73
CA ASN A 141 -5.44 9.73 8.84
C ASN A 141 -4.72 8.99 7.70
N VAL A 142 -5.10 9.28 6.44
CA VAL A 142 -4.54 8.61 5.27
C VAL A 142 -3.52 9.50 4.58
N LEU A 143 -2.38 8.93 4.21
CA LEU A 143 -1.41 9.55 3.33
C LEU A 143 -1.02 8.54 2.24
N VAL A 144 -1.04 8.96 0.98
CA VAL A 144 -0.57 8.14 -0.14
C VAL A 144 0.72 8.74 -0.70
N ALA A 145 1.80 7.93 -0.72
CA ALA A 145 3.06 8.34 -1.35
C ALA A 145 2.96 8.10 -2.86
N VAL A 146 2.68 9.17 -3.61
CA VAL A 146 2.26 9.06 -5.02
C VAL A 146 3.35 8.60 -5.98
N ASP A 147 4.61 8.74 -5.62
CA ASP A 147 5.77 8.25 -6.37
C ASP A 147 6.20 6.83 -5.97
N ALA A 148 5.52 6.24 -4.98
CA ALA A 148 5.67 4.85 -4.54
C ALA A 148 4.45 3.98 -4.92
N ILE A 149 3.62 4.45 -5.83
CA ILE A 149 2.47 3.73 -6.40
C ILE A 149 2.48 3.81 -7.92
N SER A 150 1.82 2.88 -8.59
CA SER A 150 1.57 2.94 -10.04
C SER A 150 0.33 2.12 -10.41
N ASP A 151 -0.09 2.25 -11.67
CA ASP A 151 -1.26 1.57 -12.22
C ASP A 151 -0.96 1.07 -13.63
N MET A 152 -1.82 0.21 -14.16
CA MET A 152 -1.74 -0.28 -15.53
C MET A 152 -2.25 0.75 -16.55
N ARG A 153 -3.03 1.74 -16.13
CA ARG A 153 -3.65 2.76 -16.98
C ARG A 153 -3.46 4.15 -16.39
N ALA A 154 -3.02 5.09 -17.23
CA ALA A 154 -2.77 6.47 -16.82
C ALA A 154 -4.03 7.15 -16.30
N GLU A 155 -5.16 6.97 -16.99
CA GLU A 155 -6.42 7.64 -16.65
C GLU A 155 -6.94 7.22 -15.25
N THR A 156 -6.84 5.94 -14.91
CA THR A 156 -7.26 5.45 -13.59
C THR A 156 -6.30 5.89 -12.50
N HIS A 157 -5.00 5.85 -12.76
CA HIS A 157 -3.98 6.37 -11.85
C HIS A 157 -4.21 7.85 -11.55
N GLU A 158 -4.30 8.67 -12.60
CA GLU A 158 -4.47 10.12 -12.47
C GLU A 158 -5.79 10.47 -11.76
N ASN A 159 -6.88 9.76 -12.06
CA ASN A 159 -8.14 9.95 -11.37
C ASN A 159 -8.02 9.70 -9.85
N SER A 160 -7.39 8.59 -9.45
CA SER A 160 -7.20 8.28 -8.03
C SER A 160 -6.34 9.34 -7.34
N VAL A 161 -5.20 9.71 -7.95
CA VAL A 161 -4.25 10.67 -7.36
C VAL A 161 -4.84 12.08 -7.26
N THR A 162 -5.57 12.53 -8.30
CA THR A 162 -5.99 13.94 -8.36
C THR A 162 -7.40 14.19 -7.81
N ARG A 163 -8.25 13.17 -7.77
CA ARG A 163 -9.67 13.34 -7.42
C ARG A 163 -10.12 12.54 -6.21
N ILE A 164 -9.52 11.37 -5.95
CA ILE A 164 -9.96 10.48 -4.87
C ILE A 164 -9.11 10.68 -3.61
N PHE A 165 -7.80 10.49 -3.71
CA PHE A 165 -6.92 10.58 -2.54
C PHE A 165 -6.97 11.92 -1.80
N PRO A 166 -7.06 13.10 -2.47
CA PRO A 166 -7.19 14.37 -1.76
C PRO A 166 -8.48 14.54 -0.92
N ILE A 167 -9.49 13.69 -1.16
CA ILE A 167 -10.72 13.65 -0.35
C ILE A 167 -10.53 12.72 0.85
N LEU A 168 -9.77 11.63 0.69
CA LEU A 168 -9.55 10.63 1.74
C LEU A 168 -8.46 11.05 2.73
N GLY A 169 -7.49 11.90 2.28
CA GLY A 169 -6.36 12.26 3.12
C GLY A 169 -5.37 13.17 2.41
N GLN A 170 -4.09 12.99 2.71
CA GLN A 170 -3.00 13.71 2.09
C GLN A 170 -2.32 12.88 0.99
N THR A 171 -1.74 13.56 0.02
CA THR A 171 -0.79 12.98 -0.93
C THR A 171 0.56 13.65 -0.76
N GLY A 172 1.64 12.90 -0.96
CA GLY A 172 3.01 13.40 -0.90
C GLY A 172 3.95 12.43 -1.61
N THR A 173 5.22 12.76 -1.68
CA THR A 173 6.27 11.88 -2.20
C THR A 173 6.91 11.06 -1.09
N ALA A 174 7.56 9.97 -1.45
CA ALA A 174 8.37 9.18 -0.50
C ALA A 174 9.43 10.05 0.20
N ALA A 175 10.07 10.96 -0.55
CA ALA A 175 11.06 11.87 0.02
C ALA A 175 10.46 12.82 1.07
N GLU A 176 9.29 13.40 0.83
CA GLU A 176 8.60 14.27 1.79
C GLU A 176 8.20 13.51 3.06
N VAL A 177 7.79 12.25 2.93
CA VAL A 177 7.49 11.39 4.10
C VAL A 177 8.75 11.11 4.91
N VAL A 178 9.86 10.77 4.27
CA VAL A 178 11.15 10.54 4.94
C VAL A 178 11.63 11.80 5.65
N GLU A 179 11.57 12.95 4.97
CA GLU A 179 11.94 14.24 5.58
C GLU A 179 11.08 14.55 6.81
N ALA A 180 9.79 14.33 6.74
CA ALA A 180 8.88 14.52 7.87
C ALA A 180 9.12 13.53 9.02
N LEU A 181 9.58 12.31 8.74
CA LEU A 181 10.01 11.34 9.76
C LEU A 181 11.32 11.80 10.45
N ASP A 182 12.30 12.24 9.67
CA ASP A 182 13.62 12.61 10.16
C ASP A 182 13.62 13.98 10.90
N ALA A 183 12.57 14.78 10.74
CA ALA A 183 12.38 16.06 11.45
C ALA A 183 11.74 15.93 12.85
N ARG A 184 11.43 14.74 13.33
CA ARG A 184 10.76 14.48 14.62
C ARG A 184 11.70 14.50 15.82
#